data_6f481a0f036fb0fc323ddf7e0a5d11f4
#
_entry.id   6f481a0f036fb0fc323ddf7e0a5d11f4
#
_cell.length_a   1.000
_cell.length_b   1.000
_cell.length_c   1.000
_cell.angle_alpha   90.00
_cell.angle_beta   90.00
_cell.angle_gamma   90.00
#
_symmetry.space_group_name_H-M   'P 1'
#
loop_
_entity.id
_entity.type
_entity.pdbx_description
1 polymer ?
#
loop_
_entity_poly.entity_id
_entity_poly.type
_entity_poly.pdbx_seq_one_letter_code
_entity_poly.pdbx_strand_id
1 'polypeptide(L)'
;PCIEDRIIQQCILQILEPICEAKFYEKSYGFRPNRSAENAIAESVRLMQRSHMQYVVDVDIKGFFDNVNHRKLLRQLWTLGITDTKLIQVIKQMLKAPVLLPDGTVEYPQKGTPQGGILSPLLANVVLNELDWWIASQWHLQWKVMKKPPQMQIRKSGVRDLAHEYRDLRTTNLKEMYIVRYADDFKIFCKTRSDANKIKFATTQWLNHRLKLEVSENKTGITNLKRKYSEFLGFKLKLREKSNKNVAKTKMCDKARLRAKEKLKEQIKAIQKPENDMQLFTRICKYNSTVIGIQNYYCIATHIFEDFREI
;
A
#
# COMPACT_ATOMS: atom_id res chain seq x y z
N PRO A 1 -19.43 7.75 12.13
CA PRO A 1 -20.48 8.52 11.42
C PRO A 1 -21.81 7.78 11.44
N CYS A 2 -22.93 8.53 11.59
CA CYS A 2 -24.29 8.00 11.48
C CYS A 2 -24.60 7.58 10.03
N ILE A 3 -25.78 7.02 9.80
CA ILE A 3 -26.16 6.55 8.44
C ILE A 3 -26.26 7.72 7.46
N GLU A 4 -26.82 8.84 7.89
CA GLU A 4 -26.94 10.05 7.08
C GLU A 4 -25.57 10.59 6.65
N ASP A 5 -24.62 10.69 7.59
CA ASP A 5 -23.24 11.08 7.29
C ASP A 5 -22.59 10.16 6.25
N ARG A 6 -22.84 8.85 6.36
CA ARG A 6 -22.31 7.86 5.41
C ARG A 6 -22.88 8.04 4.01
N ILE A 7 -24.19 8.34 3.90
CA ILE A 7 -24.84 8.61 2.62
C ILE A 7 -24.20 9.84 1.97
N ILE A 8 -24.05 10.94 2.70
CA ILE A 8 -23.41 12.17 2.21
C ILE A 8 -21.97 11.89 1.78
N GLN A 9 -21.19 11.17 2.61
CA GLN A 9 -19.83 10.79 2.26
C GLN A 9 -19.77 9.94 0.99
N GLN A 10 -20.74 9.02 0.80
CA GLN A 10 -20.81 8.19 -0.39
C GLN A 10 -21.12 9.02 -1.66
N CYS A 11 -22.02 9.99 -1.56
CA CYS A 11 -22.31 10.91 -2.67
C CYS A 11 -21.05 11.71 -3.07
N ILE A 12 -20.32 12.23 -2.09
CA ILE A 12 -19.07 12.96 -2.32
C ILE A 12 -18.01 12.03 -2.93
N LEU A 13 -17.88 10.80 -2.42
CA LEU A 13 -16.94 9.81 -2.93
C LEU A 13 -17.16 9.52 -4.41
N GLN A 14 -18.40 9.27 -4.83
CA GLN A 14 -18.75 8.99 -6.24
C GLN A 14 -18.31 10.09 -7.20
N ILE A 15 -18.31 11.34 -6.75
CA ILE A 15 -17.87 12.50 -7.55
C ILE A 15 -16.36 12.65 -7.52
N LEU A 16 -15.74 12.52 -6.34
CA LEU A 16 -14.30 12.78 -6.18
C LEU A 16 -13.43 11.64 -6.68
N GLU A 17 -13.87 10.38 -6.52
CA GLU A 17 -13.07 9.21 -6.86
C GLU A 17 -12.56 9.23 -8.31
N PRO A 18 -13.37 9.42 -9.36
CA PRO A 18 -12.88 9.44 -10.74
C PRO A 18 -11.91 10.60 -11.00
N ILE A 19 -12.12 11.77 -10.36
CA ILE A 19 -11.22 12.93 -10.50
C ILE A 19 -9.85 12.61 -9.88
N CYS A 20 -9.84 12.04 -8.68
CA CYS A 20 -8.63 11.67 -7.96
C CYS A 20 -7.89 10.51 -8.64
N GLU A 21 -8.62 9.47 -9.08
CA GLU A 21 -8.05 8.29 -9.75
C GLU A 21 -7.25 8.67 -10.99
N ALA A 22 -7.72 9.64 -11.77
CA ALA A 22 -7.01 10.15 -12.96
C ALA A 22 -5.64 10.79 -12.61
N LYS A 23 -5.42 11.17 -11.35
CA LYS A 23 -4.21 11.87 -10.87
C LYS A 23 -3.32 11.00 -9.97
N PHE A 24 -3.82 9.86 -9.49
CA PHE A 24 -3.07 8.99 -8.61
C PHE A 24 -1.94 8.26 -9.34
N TYR A 25 -0.83 8.11 -8.64
CA TYR A 25 0.30 7.36 -9.15
C TYR A 25 -0.04 5.88 -9.36
N GLU A 26 0.44 5.31 -10.46
CA GLU A 26 0.05 3.96 -10.90
C GLU A 26 0.47 2.82 -9.96
N LYS A 27 1.50 2.99 -9.12
CA LYS A 27 2.00 1.96 -8.19
C LYS A 27 1.46 2.12 -6.76
N SER A 28 0.35 2.83 -6.61
CA SER A 28 -0.49 2.86 -5.42
C SER A 28 -1.70 1.95 -5.62
N TYR A 29 -1.95 1.04 -4.69
CA TYR A 29 -2.93 -0.05 -4.87
C TYR A 29 -4.04 -0.09 -3.83
N GLY A 30 -3.82 0.42 -2.62
CA GLY A 30 -4.79 0.36 -1.53
C GLY A 30 -5.99 1.29 -1.73
N PHE A 31 -7.18 0.80 -1.43
CA PHE A 31 -8.43 1.58 -1.48
C PHE A 31 -8.71 2.25 -2.82
N ARG A 32 -8.38 1.58 -3.91
CA ARG A 32 -8.59 2.10 -5.26
C ARG A 32 -9.41 1.09 -6.08
N PRO A 33 -10.30 1.57 -6.98
CA PRO A 33 -11.07 0.69 -7.85
C PRO A 33 -10.13 -0.11 -8.78
N ASN A 34 -10.49 -1.36 -9.04
CA ASN A 34 -9.74 -2.29 -9.91
C ASN A 34 -8.27 -2.53 -9.49
N ARG A 35 -7.95 -2.30 -8.22
CA ARG A 35 -6.63 -2.56 -7.64
C ARG A 35 -6.77 -3.36 -6.36
N SER A 36 -5.81 -4.24 -6.11
CA SER A 36 -5.86 -5.18 -4.98
C SER A 36 -4.51 -5.35 -4.31
N ALA A 37 -4.49 -6.03 -3.17
CA ALA A 37 -3.27 -6.47 -2.51
C ALA A 37 -2.44 -7.38 -3.42
N GLU A 38 -3.10 -8.20 -4.23
CA GLU A 38 -2.46 -9.08 -5.21
C GLU A 38 -1.66 -8.30 -6.24
N ASN A 39 -2.21 -7.19 -6.76
CA ASN A 39 -1.49 -6.33 -7.70
C ASN A 39 -0.24 -5.72 -7.04
N ALA A 40 -0.31 -5.31 -5.78
CA ALA A 40 0.83 -4.78 -5.03
C ALA A 40 1.92 -5.85 -4.83
N ILE A 41 1.53 -7.08 -4.50
CA ILE A 41 2.47 -8.21 -4.35
C ILE A 41 3.07 -8.59 -5.71
N ALA A 42 2.27 -8.68 -6.77
CA ALA A 42 2.76 -8.98 -8.12
C ALA A 42 3.78 -7.94 -8.59
N GLU A 43 3.53 -6.64 -8.36
CA GLU A 43 4.49 -5.59 -8.68
C GLU A 43 5.76 -5.71 -7.83
N SER A 44 5.64 -6.02 -6.54
CA SER A 44 6.78 -6.26 -5.66
C SER A 44 7.64 -7.42 -6.17
N VAL A 45 7.03 -8.53 -6.56
CA VAL A 45 7.71 -9.70 -7.16
C VAL A 45 8.42 -9.29 -8.46
N ARG A 46 7.75 -8.53 -9.33
CA ARG A 46 8.33 -8.03 -10.57
C ARG A 46 9.59 -7.17 -10.32
N LEU A 47 9.55 -6.28 -9.32
CA LEU A 47 10.69 -5.46 -8.93
C LEU A 47 11.84 -6.30 -8.33
N MET A 48 11.52 -7.28 -7.49
CA MET A 48 12.49 -8.20 -6.89
C MET A 48 13.24 -9.03 -7.92
N GLN A 49 12.58 -9.43 -9.02
CA GLN A 49 13.19 -10.21 -10.10
C GLN A 49 14.12 -9.39 -10.99
N ARG A 50 14.10 -8.07 -10.91
CA ARG A 50 15.10 -7.24 -11.56
C ARG A 50 16.47 -7.51 -10.95
N SER A 51 17.49 -7.62 -11.78
CA SER A 51 18.84 -8.11 -11.41
C SER A 51 19.55 -7.33 -10.30
N HIS A 52 19.01 -6.23 -9.83
CA HIS A 52 19.68 -5.35 -8.86
C HIS A 52 18.83 -4.90 -7.67
N MET A 53 17.51 -5.19 -7.65
CA MET A 53 16.61 -4.77 -6.57
C MET A 53 16.62 -5.80 -5.45
N GLN A 54 17.60 -5.70 -4.55
CA GLN A 54 17.79 -6.65 -3.46
C GLN A 54 17.58 -6.05 -2.05
N TYR A 55 17.41 -4.73 -1.97
CA TYR A 55 17.12 -4.04 -0.73
C TYR A 55 15.73 -3.44 -0.77
N VAL A 56 15.06 -3.49 0.35
CA VAL A 56 13.77 -2.85 0.58
C VAL A 56 13.89 -1.92 1.77
N VAL A 57 13.40 -0.71 1.61
CA VAL A 57 13.16 0.23 2.70
C VAL A 57 11.68 0.09 3.07
N ASP A 58 11.44 -0.41 4.27
CA ASP A 58 10.13 -0.48 4.89
C ASP A 58 9.92 0.80 5.71
N VAL A 59 8.87 1.55 5.43
CA VAL A 59 8.57 2.80 6.16
C VAL A 59 7.17 2.72 6.74
N ASP A 60 7.06 2.84 8.05
CA ASP A 60 5.79 2.83 8.78
C ASP A 60 5.50 4.24 9.30
N ILE A 61 4.36 4.80 8.91
CA ILE A 61 3.92 6.12 9.36
C ILE A 61 3.18 5.98 10.68
N LYS A 62 3.61 6.70 11.71
CA LYS A 62 3.03 6.63 13.06
C LYS A 62 1.60 7.18 13.06
N GLY A 63 0.61 6.30 13.31
CA GLY A 63 -0.79 6.69 13.42
C GLY A 63 -1.26 7.53 12.24
N PHE A 64 -1.05 7.06 11.02
CA PHE A 64 -1.26 7.84 9.79
C PHE A 64 -2.63 8.54 9.76
N PHE A 65 -3.72 7.76 9.93
CA PHE A 65 -5.08 8.30 9.85
C PHE A 65 -5.37 9.36 10.90
N ASP A 66 -4.76 9.27 12.08
CA ASP A 66 -4.96 10.21 13.19
C ASP A 66 -4.09 11.48 13.06
N ASN A 67 -3.08 11.46 12.18
CA ASN A 67 -2.10 12.53 12.05
C ASN A 67 -2.18 13.30 10.73
N VAL A 68 -3.15 13.03 9.88
CA VAL A 68 -3.36 13.77 8.62
C VAL A 68 -3.62 15.25 8.90
N ASN A 69 -2.79 16.13 8.36
CA ASN A 69 -2.96 17.58 8.51
C ASN A 69 -4.09 18.10 7.60
N HIS A 70 -5.21 18.57 8.20
CA HIS A 70 -6.39 19.04 7.50
C HIS A 70 -6.07 20.15 6.48
N ARG A 71 -5.28 21.14 6.86
CA ARG A 71 -4.92 22.26 5.99
C ARG A 71 -4.14 21.80 4.76
N LYS A 72 -3.24 20.85 4.96
CA LYS A 72 -2.44 20.26 3.86
C LYS A 72 -3.33 19.45 2.92
N LEU A 73 -4.17 18.58 3.46
CA LEU A 73 -5.13 17.77 2.70
C LEU A 73 -6.04 18.63 1.83
N LEU A 74 -6.64 19.69 2.39
CA LEU A 74 -7.52 20.57 1.62
C LEU A 74 -6.78 21.30 0.47
N ARG A 75 -5.51 21.66 0.67
CA ARG A 75 -4.66 22.20 -0.40
C ARG A 75 -4.34 21.17 -1.47
N GLN A 76 -4.12 19.92 -1.07
CA GLN A 76 -3.86 18.84 -2.03
C GLN A 76 -5.10 18.53 -2.88
N LEU A 77 -6.30 18.53 -2.29
CA LEU A 77 -7.56 18.45 -3.06
C LEU A 77 -7.66 19.57 -4.10
N TRP A 78 -7.34 20.80 -3.69
CA TRP A 78 -7.32 21.94 -4.62
C TRP A 78 -6.33 21.75 -5.77
N THR A 79 -5.13 21.26 -5.51
CA THR A 79 -4.12 21.00 -6.54
C THR A 79 -4.49 19.84 -7.47
N LEU A 80 -5.36 18.92 -7.04
CA LEU A 80 -5.93 17.88 -7.88
C LEU A 80 -7.08 18.38 -8.79
N GLY A 81 -7.45 19.66 -8.69
CA GLY A 81 -8.48 20.30 -9.50
C GLY A 81 -9.86 20.36 -8.84
N ILE A 82 -9.97 19.99 -7.56
CA ILE A 82 -11.22 20.12 -6.79
C ILE A 82 -11.26 21.53 -6.21
N THR A 83 -11.78 22.47 -6.98
CA THR A 83 -11.76 23.92 -6.68
C THR A 83 -13.10 24.47 -6.21
N ASP A 84 -14.14 23.66 -6.09
CA ASP A 84 -15.41 24.05 -5.51
C ASP A 84 -15.25 24.35 -4.02
N THR A 85 -15.38 25.63 -3.68
CA THR A 85 -15.18 26.13 -2.32
C THR A 85 -16.23 25.59 -1.34
N LYS A 86 -17.48 25.39 -1.80
CA LYS A 86 -18.56 24.83 -0.97
C LYS A 86 -18.26 23.38 -0.62
N LEU A 87 -17.85 22.57 -1.60
CA LEU A 87 -17.46 21.18 -1.39
C LEU A 87 -16.26 21.08 -0.45
N ILE A 88 -15.22 21.89 -0.66
CA ILE A 88 -14.04 21.94 0.23
C ILE A 88 -14.45 22.31 1.66
N GLN A 89 -15.42 23.21 1.82
CA GLN A 89 -15.92 23.59 3.14
C GLN A 89 -16.70 22.46 3.82
N VAL A 90 -17.51 21.71 3.07
CA VAL A 90 -18.19 20.51 3.58
C VAL A 90 -17.15 19.46 4.04
N ILE A 91 -16.15 19.16 3.23
CA ILE A 91 -15.08 18.23 3.60
C ILE A 91 -14.35 18.72 4.86
N LYS A 92 -14.06 20.01 4.98
CA LYS A 92 -13.45 20.61 6.17
C LYS A 92 -14.31 20.43 7.43
N GLN A 93 -15.63 20.61 7.30
CA GLN A 93 -16.57 20.37 8.41
C GLN A 93 -16.59 18.90 8.83
N MET A 94 -16.61 17.98 7.86
CA MET A 94 -16.54 16.53 8.13
C MET A 94 -15.25 16.13 8.86
N LEU A 95 -14.11 16.70 8.47
CA LEU A 95 -12.82 16.44 9.12
C LEU A 95 -12.76 16.97 10.56
N LYS A 96 -13.54 18.00 10.89
CA LYS A 96 -13.61 18.63 12.19
C LYS A 96 -14.82 18.21 13.02
N ALA A 97 -15.63 17.30 12.50
CA ALA A 97 -16.80 16.82 13.22
C ALA A 97 -16.40 16.24 14.59
N PRO A 98 -17.17 16.54 15.64
CA PRO A 98 -16.87 16.05 16.98
C PRO A 98 -16.97 14.52 17.03
N VAL A 99 -16.07 13.91 17.79
CA VAL A 99 -16.03 12.46 18.04
C VAL A 99 -16.44 12.20 19.48
N LEU A 100 -17.51 11.42 19.65
CA LEU A 100 -17.91 10.94 20.96
C LEU A 100 -17.07 9.72 21.31
N LEU A 101 -16.29 9.81 22.38
CA LEU A 101 -15.46 8.71 22.86
C LEU A 101 -16.29 7.72 23.73
N PRO A 102 -15.82 6.50 23.94
CA PRO A 102 -16.52 5.50 24.74
C PRO A 102 -16.78 5.91 26.21
N ASP A 103 -15.98 6.81 26.74
CA ASP A 103 -16.10 7.39 28.08
C ASP A 103 -17.14 8.52 28.16
N GLY A 104 -17.80 8.87 27.05
CA GLY A 104 -18.79 9.94 26.97
C GLY A 104 -18.19 11.33 26.72
N THR A 105 -16.87 11.46 26.62
CA THR A 105 -16.22 12.74 26.30
C THR A 105 -16.32 13.07 24.82
N VAL A 106 -16.38 14.36 24.49
CA VAL A 106 -16.43 14.84 23.09
C VAL A 106 -15.09 15.46 22.73
N GLU A 107 -14.43 14.87 21.73
CA GLU A 107 -13.19 15.37 21.17
C GLU A 107 -13.43 16.12 19.84
N TYR A 108 -12.78 17.26 19.66
CA TYR A 108 -12.77 18.06 18.44
C TYR A 108 -11.45 17.88 17.70
N PRO A 109 -11.39 17.03 16.67
CA PRO A 109 -10.14 16.69 16.00
C PRO A 109 -9.56 17.90 15.25
N GLN A 110 -8.28 18.21 15.53
CA GLN A 110 -7.52 19.26 14.83
C GLN A 110 -6.70 18.70 13.66
N LYS A 111 -6.55 17.38 13.60
CA LYS A 111 -5.86 16.60 12.57
C LYS A 111 -6.51 15.22 12.49
N GLY A 112 -6.14 14.46 11.48
CA GLY A 112 -6.65 13.11 11.26
C GLY A 112 -7.86 13.07 10.31
N THR A 113 -8.23 11.85 9.97
CA THR A 113 -9.43 11.53 9.20
C THR A 113 -10.33 10.63 10.04
N PRO A 114 -11.66 10.81 10.02
CA PRO A 114 -12.57 10.00 10.83
C PRO A 114 -12.39 8.50 10.55
N GLN A 115 -12.11 7.72 11.59
CA GLN A 115 -12.03 6.26 11.46
C GLN A 115 -13.42 5.70 11.14
N GLY A 116 -13.50 4.78 10.16
CA GLY A 116 -14.76 4.25 9.67
C GLY A 116 -15.58 5.19 8.76
N GLY A 117 -15.03 6.35 8.40
CA GLY A 117 -15.61 7.22 7.39
C GLY A 117 -15.40 6.65 5.98
N ILE A 118 -16.44 6.69 5.15
CA ILE A 118 -16.41 6.18 3.78
C ILE A 118 -15.40 6.96 2.90
N LEU A 119 -15.28 8.26 3.14
CA LEU A 119 -14.39 9.14 2.39
C LEU A 119 -12.91 9.05 2.84
N SER A 120 -12.65 8.57 4.06
CA SER A 120 -11.32 8.56 4.67
C SER A 120 -10.25 7.81 3.85
N PRO A 121 -10.53 6.65 3.22
CA PRO A 121 -9.57 5.97 2.36
C PRO A 121 -9.15 6.76 1.12
N LEU A 122 -10.09 7.46 0.47
CA LEU A 122 -9.79 8.35 -0.66
C LEU A 122 -8.91 9.51 -0.21
N LEU A 123 -9.25 10.16 0.90
CA LEU A 123 -8.49 11.29 1.45
C LEU A 123 -7.07 10.86 1.86
N ALA A 124 -6.91 9.67 2.41
CA ALA A 124 -5.61 9.07 2.71
C ALA A 124 -4.76 8.91 1.44
N ASN A 125 -5.34 8.43 0.36
CA ASN A 125 -4.67 8.33 -0.93
C ASN A 125 -4.31 9.71 -1.51
N VAL A 126 -5.15 10.73 -1.36
CA VAL A 126 -4.84 12.11 -1.76
C VAL A 126 -3.59 12.62 -1.03
N VAL A 127 -3.49 12.40 0.28
CA VAL A 127 -2.33 12.84 1.08
C VAL A 127 -1.05 12.18 0.61
N LEU A 128 -1.07 10.85 0.43
CA LEU A 128 0.14 10.08 0.09
C LEU A 128 0.47 10.09 -1.40
N ASN A 129 -0.44 10.52 -2.27
CA ASN A 129 -0.16 10.67 -3.69
C ASN A 129 1.02 11.64 -3.95
N GLU A 130 1.17 12.66 -3.12
CA GLU A 130 2.31 13.59 -3.22
C GLU A 130 3.65 12.87 -2.93
N LEU A 131 3.66 11.92 -2.00
CA LEU A 131 4.82 11.05 -1.72
C LEU A 131 5.14 10.16 -2.92
N ASP A 132 4.12 9.53 -3.49
CA ASP A 132 4.28 8.62 -4.62
C ASP A 132 4.94 9.32 -5.81
N TRP A 133 4.41 10.49 -6.18
CA TRP A 133 4.95 11.30 -7.27
C TRP A 133 6.34 11.87 -6.94
N TRP A 134 6.59 12.22 -5.68
CA TRP A 134 7.92 12.67 -5.27
C TRP A 134 8.95 11.55 -5.45
N ILE A 135 8.68 10.33 -4.96
CA ILE A 135 9.60 9.18 -5.13
C ILE A 135 9.78 8.85 -6.62
N ALA A 136 8.69 8.84 -7.39
CA ALA A 136 8.78 8.60 -8.83
C ALA A 136 9.64 9.65 -9.55
N SER A 137 9.58 10.92 -9.12
CA SER A 137 10.36 12.00 -9.69
C SER A 137 11.85 11.89 -9.38
N GLN A 138 12.27 11.18 -8.32
CA GLN A 138 13.69 11.04 -7.97
C GLN A 138 14.44 10.07 -8.90
N TRP A 139 13.72 9.16 -9.58
CA TRP A 139 14.31 8.19 -10.50
C TRP A 139 13.45 7.96 -11.75
N HIS A 140 12.28 7.38 -11.59
CA HIS A 140 11.46 6.84 -12.67
C HIS A 140 11.04 7.87 -13.72
N LEU A 141 10.88 9.13 -13.32
CA LEU A 141 10.45 10.23 -14.19
C LEU A 141 11.55 11.22 -14.52
N GLN A 142 12.79 11.02 -14.05
CA GLN A 142 13.89 11.97 -14.23
C GLN A 142 14.26 12.18 -15.69
N TRP A 143 14.07 11.18 -16.54
CA TRP A 143 14.31 11.33 -17.97
C TRP A 143 13.48 12.46 -18.61
N LYS A 144 12.32 12.83 -18.03
CA LYS A 144 11.48 13.94 -18.52
C LYS A 144 12.10 15.31 -18.30
N VAL A 145 13.01 15.45 -17.34
CA VAL A 145 13.66 16.73 -16.99
C VAL A 145 15.14 16.76 -17.36
N MET A 146 15.68 15.70 -17.96
CA MET A 146 17.05 15.68 -18.43
C MET A 146 17.25 16.67 -19.59
N LYS A 147 18.37 17.40 -19.58
CA LYS A 147 18.74 18.36 -20.67
C LYS A 147 18.81 17.69 -22.05
N LYS A 148 19.19 16.41 -22.09
CA LYS A 148 19.14 15.56 -23.29
C LYS A 148 18.36 14.31 -22.92
N PRO A 149 17.02 14.30 -23.10
CA PRO A 149 16.25 13.10 -22.86
C PRO A 149 16.71 11.99 -23.81
N PRO A 150 16.78 10.72 -23.33
CA PRO A 150 17.13 9.60 -24.19
C PRO A 150 16.15 9.51 -25.35
N GLN A 151 16.66 9.15 -26.54
CA GLN A 151 15.78 8.96 -27.70
C GLN A 151 14.76 7.89 -27.41
N MET A 152 13.49 8.25 -27.56
CA MET A 152 12.38 7.31 -27.37
C MET A 152 12.45 6.27 -28.49
N GLN A 153 12.78 5.04 -28.15
CA GLN A 153 12.72 3.93 -29.09
C GLN A 153 11.41 3.18 -28.91
N ILE A 154 10.68 3.04 -30.02
CA ILE A 154 9.45 2.25 -30.07
C ILE A 154 9.80 0.91 -30.75
N ARG A 155 9.53 -0.20 -30.08
CA ARG A 155 9.70 -1.53 -30.63
C ARG A 155 8.74 -1.76 -31.81
N LYS A 156 9.03 -2.71 -32.67
CA LYS A 156 8.13 -3.11 -33.77
C LYS A 156 6.70 -3.45 -33.32
N SER A 157 6.53 -3.82 -32.03
CA SER A 157 5.24 -4.07 -31.38
C SER A 157 4.48 -2.81 -30.96
N GLY A 158 4.97 -1.60 -31.25
CA GLY A 158 4.40 -0.34 -30.78
C GLY A 158 4.67 -0.01 -29.31
N VAL A 159 5.37 -0.88 -28.58
CA VAL A 159 5.68 -0.71 -27.17
C VAL A 159 6.96 0.15 -27.01
N ARG A 160 6.92 1.13 -26.11
CA ARG A 160 8.07 1.97 -25.77
C ARG A 160 9.19 1.12 -25.13
N ASP A 161 10.42 1.24 -25.64
CA ASP A 161 11.59 0.59 -25.05
C ASP A 161 12.22 1.47 -23.97
N LEU A 162 11.96 1.12 -22.73
CA LEU A 162 12.50 1.81 -21.55
C LEU A 162 13.95 1.43 -21.24
N ALA A 163 14.55 0.46 -21.93
CA ALA A 163 15.88 -0.05 -21.61
C ALA A 163 16.97 1.02 -21.78
N HIS A 164 16.89 1.83 -22.82
CA HIS A 164 17.82 2.92 -23.07
C HIS A 164 17.71 4.03 -22.02
N GLU A 165 16.48 4.41 -21.66
CA GLU A 165 16.23 5.43 -20.63
C GLU A 165 16.83 5.03 -19.29
N TYR A 166 16.62 3.79 -18.86
CA TYR A 166 17.19 3.28 -17.60
C TYR A 166 18.71 3.13 -17.67
N ARG A 167 19.27 2.81 -18.83
CA ARG A 167 20.73 2.75 -19.02
C ARG A 167 21.36 4.12 -18.80
N ASP A 168 20.81 5.16 -19.40
CA ASP A 168 21.32 6.52 -19.30
C ASP A 168 21.15 7.08 -17.88
N LEU A 169 20.03 6.81 -17.22
CA LEU A 169 19.83 7.17 -15.82
C LEU A 169 20.87 6.49 -14.88
N ARG A 170 21.28 5.26 -15.19
CA ARG A 170 22.29 4.53 -14.40
C ARG A 170 23.70 5.10 -14.51
N THR A 171 23.98 5.90 -15.54
CA THR A 171 25.26 6.62 -15.64
C THR A 171 25.31 7.86 -14.76
N THR A 172 24.18 8.28 -14.19
CA THR A 172 24.07 9.43 -13.30
C THR A 172 24.30 9.05 -11.83
N ASN A 173 24.42 10.07 -10.97
CA ASN A 173 24.49 9.87 -9.51
C ASN A 173 23.13 9.64 -8.85
N LEU A 174 22.03 9.54 -9.62
CA LEU A 174 20.70 9.26 -9.12
C LEU A 174 20.61 7.86 -8.51
N LYS A 175 19.69 7.68 -7.54
CA LYS A 175 19.50 6.40 -6.86
C LYS A 175 18.31 5.67 -7.47
N GLU A 176 18.59 4.49 -8.07
CA GLU A 176 17.54 3.65 -8.64
C GLU A 176 16.60 3.17 -7.53
N MET A 177 15.33 3.64 -7.55
CA MET A 177 14.32 3.30 -6.56
C MET A 177 12.92 3.24 -7.16
N TYR A 178 12.10 2.36 -6.59
CA TYR A 178 10.71 2.15 -6.99
C TYR A 178 9.83 1.96 -5.78
N ILE A 179 8.70 2.66 -5.71
CA ILE A 179 7.71 2.53 -4.65
C ILE A 179 6.61 1.56 -5.05
N VAL A 180 6.17 0.76 -4.08
CA VAL A 180 4.90 0.01 -4.12
C VAL A 180 4.16 0.35 -2.83
N ARG A 181 2.96 0.93 -2.96
CA ARG A 181 2.17 1.39 -1.82
C ARG A 181 0.79 0.75 -1.79
N TYR A 182 0.36 0.35 -0.60
CA TYR A 182 -1.00 -0.07 -0.30
C TYR A 182 -1.50 0.69 0.93
N ALA A 183 -2.35 1.69 0.74
CA ALA A 183 -2.75 2.65 1.77
C ALA A 183 -1.53 3.36 2.38
N ASP A 184 -1.33 3.23 3.69
CA ASP A 184 -0.19 3.75 4.46
C ASP A 184 1.01 2.79 4.55
N ASP A 185 0.82 1.51 4.19
CA ASP A 185 1.91 0.53 4.10
C ASP A 185 2.60 0.62 2.73
N PHE A 186 3.88 0.94 2.71
CA PHE A 186 4.63 1.05 1.47
C PHE A 186 6.08 0.58 1.58
N LYS A 187 6.58 0.13 0.45
CA LYS A 187 7.94 -0.35 0.30
C LYS A 187 8.66 0.37 -0.82
N ILE A 188 9.92 0.72 -0.58
CA ILE A 188 10.77 1.30 -1.60
C ILE A 188 11.89 0.30 -1.92
N PHE A 189 11.88 -0.21 -3.15
CA PHE A 189 12.86 -1.17 -3.65
C PHE A 189 14.08 -0.44 -4.21
N CYS A 190 15.29 -0.87 -3.87
CA CYS A 190 16.54 -0.26 -4.32
C CYS A 190 17.67 -1.28 -4.46
N LYS A 191 18.78 -0.81 -5.04
CA LYS A 191 19.89 -1.65 -5.49
C LYS A 191 20.88 -2.00 -4.38
N THR A 192 21.34 -1.01 -3.63
CA THR A 192 22.42 -1.18 -2.66
C THR A 192 21.98 -0.77 -1.25
N ARG A 193 22.70 -1.25 -0.23
CA ARG A 193 22.46 -0.84 1.16
C ARG A 193 22.76 0.66 1.38
N SER A 194 23.78 1.19 0.69
CA SER A 194 24.10 2.61 0.77
C SER A 194 22.96 3.47 0.22
N ASP A 195 22.39 3.06 -0.93
CA ASP A 195 21.22 3.75 -1.49
C ASP A 195 20.01 3.64 -0.58
N ALA A 196 19.77 2.45 -0.01
CA ALA A 196 18.67 2.23 0.94
C ALA A 196 18.76 3.17 2.15
N ASN A 197 19.95 3.37 2.72
CA ASN A 197 20.15 4.30 3.84
C ASN A 197 19.84 5.75 3.44
N LYS A 198 20.29 6.19 2.26
CA LYS A 198 20.03 7.54 1.73
C LYS A 198 18.56 7.74 1.44
N ILE A 199 17.90 6.75 0.83
CA ILE A 199 16.47 6.75 0.50
C ILE A 199 15.65 6.79 1.79
N LYS A 200 15.97 5.94 2.78
CA LYS A 200 15.30 5.96 4.09
C LYS A 200 15.37 7.34 4.73
N PHE A 201 16.57 7.91 4.81
CA PHE A 201 16.77 9.24 5.39
C PHE A 201 15.97 10.32 4.66
N ALA A 202 16.10 10.38 3.32
CA ALA A 202 15.41 11.38 2.51
C ALA A 202 13.89 11.25 2.60
N THR A 203 13.35 10.03 2.59
CA THR A 203 11.91 9.77 2.71
C THR A 203 11.38 10.18 4.09
N THR A 204 12.10 9.85 5.16
CA THR A 204 11.73 10.24 6.52
C THR A 204 11.71 11.76 6.67
N GLN A 205 12.75 12.44 6.20
CA GLN A 205 12.82 13.92 6.23
C GLN A 205 11.69 14.54 5.41
N TRP A 206 11.42 14.01 4.21
CA TRP A 206 10.37 14.50 3.34
C TRP A 206 8.98 14.35 3.98
N LEU A 207 8.65 13.19 4.54
CA LEU A 207 7.40 12.96 5.26
C LEU A 207 7.21 13.96 6.40
N ASN A 208 8.24 14.16 7.19
CA ASN A 208 8.20 15.07 8.34
C ASN A 208 8.06 16.53 7.89
N HIS A 209 8.90 16.99 6.97
CA HIS A 209 8.88 18.39 6.55
C HIS A 209 7.71 18.73 5.64
N ARG A 210 7.38 17.84 4.68
CA ARG A 210 6.39 18.13 3.65
C ARG A 210 4.97 17.78 4.09
N LEU A 211 4.74 16.60 4.67
CA LEU A 211 3.42 16.13 5.08
C LEU A 211 3.15 16.34 6.58
N LYS A 212 4.14 16.67 7.38
CA LYS A 212 4.05 16.77 8.83
C LYS A 212 3.65 15.43 9.48
N LEU A 213 4.14 14.33 8.90
CA LEU A 213 3.90 12.97 9.36
C LEU A 213 5.17 12.38 9.97
N GLU A 214 5.04 11.83 11.17
CA GLU A 214 6.14 11.17 11.86
C GLU A 214 6.26 9.70 11.39
N VAL A 215 7.50 9.23 11.31
CA VAL A 215 7.81 7.85 10.97
C VAL A 215 8.08 7.05 12.26
N SER A 216 7.56 5.84 12.33
CA SER A 216 7.82 4.91 13.44
C SER A 216 9.23 4.32 13.29
N GLU A 217 10.19 4.77 14.10
CA GLU A 217 11.59 4.33 14.04
C GLU A 217 11.72 2.81 14.27
N ASN A 218 10.95 2.27 15.20
CA ASN A 218 10.99 0.86 15.56
C ASN A 218 10.50 -0.09 14.46
N LYS A 219 9.62 0.40 13.58
CA LYS A 219 9.06 -0.39 12.48
C LYS A 219 9.66 -0.05 11.13
N THR A 220 10.34 1.08 11.03
CA THR A 220 10.99 1.52 9.80
C THR A 220 12.39 0.93 9.68
N GLY A 221 12.61 0.11 8.67
CA GLY A 221 13.84 -0.65 8.53
C GLY A 221 14.32 -0.82 7.10
N ILE A 222 15.52 -1.39 6.96
CA ILE A 222 16.10 -1.79 5.69
C ILE A 222 16.31 -3.28 5.70
N THR A 223 15.70 -3.98 4.76
CA THR A 223 15.79 -5.43 4.62
C THR A 223 16.60 -5.81 3.39
N ASN A 224 17.61 -6.67 3.56
CA ASN A 224 18.27 -7.35 2.45
C ASN A 224 17.47 -8.61 2.09
N LEU A 225 16.78 -8.59 0.97
CA LEU A 225 15.89 -9.67 0.52
C LEU A 225 16.62 -10.98 0.21
N LYS A 226 17.93 -10.96 -0.05
CA LYS A 226 18.73 -12.19 -0.19
C LYS A 226 18.96 -12.88 1.15
N ARG A 227 18.95 -12.13 2.26
CA ARG A 227 19.26 -12.67 3.60
C ARG A 227 18.01 -12.89 4.44
N LYS A 228 17.09 -11.92 4.49
CA LYS A 228 15.91 -11.93 5.36
C LYS A 228 14.62 -11.74 4.54
N TYR A 229 13.51 -12.18 5.10
CA TYR A 229 12.19 -11.87 4.58
C TYR A 229 11.81 -10.42 4.94
N SER A 230 11.16 -9.73 4.02
CA SER A 230 10.38 -8.53 4.30
C SER A 230 8.89 -8.90 4.27
N GLU A 231 8.11 -8.45 5.24
CA GLU A 231 6.67 -8.72 5.31
C GLU A 231 5.90 -7.57 4.63
N PHE A 232 4.91 -7.91 3.81
CA PHE A 232 4.03 -6.97 3.14
C PHE A 232 2.66 -7.58 2.92
N LEU A 233 1.59 -6.93 3.40
CA LEU A 233 0.19 -7.36 3.20
C LEU A 233 -0.07 -8.83 3.57
N GLY A 234 0.55 -9.30 4.64
CA GLY A 234 0.42 -10.69 5.07
C GLY A 234 1.30 -11.70 4.33
N PHE A 235 2.14 -11.24 3.40
CA PHE A 235 3.10 -12.07 2.68
C PHE A 235 4.53 -11.82 3.17
N LYS A 236 5.36 -12.85 3.11
CA LYS A 236 6.81 -12.79 3.25
C LYS A 236 7.46 -12.75 1.88
N LEU A 237 8.31 -11.76 1.63
CA LEU A 237 9.03 -11.56 0.39
C LEU A 237 10.53 -11.81 0.60
N LYS A 238 11.13 -12.67 -0.21
CA LYS A 238 12.58 -12.98 -0.19
C LYS A 238 13.10 -13.25 -1.60
N LEU A 239 14.36 -12.96 -1.84
CA LEU A 239 15.08 -13.38 -3.03
C LEU A 239 15.82 -14.71 -2.76
N ARG A 240 15.71 -15.64 -3.68
CA ARG A 240 16.49 -16.87 -3.73
C ARG A 240 17.31 -16.88 -5.00
N GLU A 241 18.54 -17.27 -4.90
CA GLU A 241 19.39 -17.51 -6.07
C GLU A 241 19.10 -18.90 -6.64
N LYS A 242 18.81 -18.97 -7.94
CA LYS A 242 18.60 -20.21 -8.67
C LYS A 242 19.26 -20.06 -10.05
N SER A 243 20.22 -20.93 -10.36
CA SER A 243 20.93 -20.90 -11.65
C SER A 243 21.45 -19.51 -12.04
N ASN A 244 22.15 -18.85 -11.11
CA ASN A 244 22.73 -17.50 -11.25
C ASN A 244 21.70 -16.37 -11.48
N LYS A 245 20.42 -16.63 -11.24
CA LYS A 245 19.36 -15.62 -11.30
C LYS A 245 18.67 -15.45 -9.95
N ASN A 246 18.30 -14.21 -9.63
CA ASN A 246 17.49 -13.94 -8.47
C ASN A 246 16.02 -14.25 -8.79
N VAL A 247 15.42 -15.15 -8.02
CA VAL A 247 14.02 -15.54 -8.13
C VAL A 247 13.30 -15.09 -6.86
N ALA A 248 12.15 -14.46 -7.01
CA ALA A 248 11.32 -14.09 -5.87
C ALA A 248 10.69 -15.33 -5.24
N LYS A 249 10.83 -15.46 -3.93
CA LYS A 249 10.12 -16.44 -3.10
C LYS A 249 9.15 -15.69 -2.22
N THR A 250 7.86 -16.00 -2.38
CA THR A 250 6.79 -15.42 -1.55
C THR A 250 6.02 -16.51 -0.83
N LYS A 251 5.67 -16.27 0.42
CA LYS A 251 4.94 -17.15 1.33
C LYS A 251 3.98 -16.35 2.19
N MET A 252 3.08 -17.02 2.89
CA MET A 252 2.33 -16.40 3.99
C MET A 252 3.29 -15.91 5.08
N CYS A 253 2.98 -14.78 5.75
CA CYS A 253 3.70 -14.42 6.96
C CYS A 253 3.30 -15.36 8.11
N ASP A 254 4.22 -15.61 9.06
CA ASP A 254 4.01 -16.59 10.13
C ASP A 254 2.78 -16.29 10.96
N LYS A 255 2.56 -15.00 11.26
CA LYS A 255 1.39 -14.54 12.02
C LYS A 255 0.07 -14.83 11.30
N ALA A 256 0.02 -14.64 9.97
CA ALA A 256 -1.18 -14.96 9.19
C ALA A 256 -1.41 -16.46 9.10
N ARG A 257 -0.34 -17.25 8.91
CA ARG A 257 -0.42 -18.70 8.86
C ARG A 257 -0.90 -19.30 10.19
N LEU A 258 -0.36 -18.84 11.32
CA LEU A 258 -0.80 -19.27 12.65
C LEU A 258 -2.26 -18.92 12.90
N ARG A 259 -2.69 -17.70 12.61
CA ARG A 259 -4.11 -17.29 12.73
C ARG A 259 -5.04 -18.13 11.86
N ALA A 260 -4.64 -18.43 10.61
CA ALA A 260 -5.42 -19.29 9.73
C ALA A 260 -5.58 -20.69 10.34
N LYS A 261 -4.48 -21.28 10.81
CA LYS A 261 -4.46 -22.59 11.45
C LYS A 261 -5.35 -22.65 12.71
N GLU A 262 -5.23 -21.68 13.61
CA GLU A 262 -6.06 -21.57 14.81
C GLU A 262 -7.54 -21.45 14.46
N LYS A 263 -7.88 -20.53 13.55
CA LYS A 263 -9.26 -20.32 13.10
C LYS A 263 -9.90 -21.59 12.50
N LEU A 264 -9.15 -22.32 11.66
CA LEU A 264 -9.65 -23.59 11.08
C LEU A 264 -9.81 -24.67 12.12
N LYS A 265 -8.86 -24.80 13.08
CA LYS A 265 -8.98 -25.73 14.21
C LYS A 265 -10.21 -25.45 15.07
N GLU A 266 -10.51 -24.20 15.39
CA GLU A 266 -11.70 -23.81 16.15
C GLU A 266 -12.97 -24.17 15.38
N GLN A 267 -13.00 -23.93 14.07
CA GLN A 267 -14.15 -24.27 13.23
C GLN A 267 -14.37 -25.78 13.13
N ILE A 268 -13.30 -26.58 13.01
CA ILE A 268 -13.39 -28.05 13.03
C ILE A 268 -13.95 -28.54 14.36
N LYS A 269 -13.47 -28.02 15.49
CA LYS A 269 -14.02 -28.38 16.82
C LYS A 269 -15.52 -28.01 16.93
N ALA A 270 -15.92 -26.87 16.37
CA ALA A 270 -17.32 -26.47 16.36
C ALA A 270 -18.19 -27.41 15.50
N ILE A 271 -17.69 -27.90 14.37
CA ILE A 271 -18.38 -28.85 13.50
C ILE A 271 -18.61 -30.20 14.21
N GLN A 272 -17.67 -30.62 15.07
CA GLN A 272 -17.74 -31.90 15.79
C GLN A 272 -18.85 -31.94 16.87
N LYS A 273 -19.38 -30.81 17.31
CA LYS A 273 -20.38 -30.71 18.39
C LYS A 273 -21.57 -29.83 17.98
N PRO A 274 -22.34 -30.19 16.93
CA PRO A 274 -23.50 -29.44 16.53
C PRO A 274 -24.67 -29.73 17.48
N GLU A 275 -25.56 -28.78 17.67
CA GLU A 275 -26.81 -28.95 18.45
C GLU A 275 -27.92 -29.54 17.57
N ASN A 276 -27.89 -29.28 16.27
CA ASN A 276 -28.81 -29.76 15.26
C ASN A 276 -28.22 -29.73 13.86
N ASP A 277 -28.91 -30.33 12.89
CA ASP A 277 -28.47 -30.46 11.50
C ASP A 277 -28.30 -29.10 10.81
N MET A 278 -29.17 -28.13 11.09
CA MET A 278 -29.10 -26.79 10.54
C MET A 278 -27.81 -26.07 11.00
N GLN A 279 -27.49 -26.23 12.28
CA GLN A 279 -26.24 -25.66 12.84
C GLN A 279 -25.01 -26.35 12.27
N LEU A 280 -25.04 -27.68 12.08
CA LEU A 280 -23.99 -28.43 11.40
C LEU A 280 -23.74 -27.91 9.99
N PHE A 281 -24.80 -27.77 9.19
CA PHE A 281 -24.73 -27.24 7.85
C PHE A 281 -24.11 -25.82 7.80
N THR A 282 -24.58 -24.93 8.67
CA THR A 282 -24.06 -23.55 8.76
C THR A 282 -22.58 -23.51 9.11
N ARG A 283 -22.12 -24.37 10.03
CA ARG A 283 -20.71 -24.47 10.44
C ARG A 283 -19.84 -25.01 9.32
N ILE A 284 -20.30 -26.01 8.57
CA ILE A 284 -19.59 -26.54 7.38
C ILE A 284 -19.46 -25.44 6.31
N CYS A 285 -20.54 -24.73 6.01
CA CYS A 285 -20.52 -23.62 5.05
C CYS A 285 -19.50 -22.53 5.47
N LYS A 286 -19.47 -22.18 6.76
CA LYS A 286 -18.52 -21.22 7.31
C LYS A 286 -17.08 -21.69 7.20
N TYR A 287 -16.81 -22.96 7.48
CA TYR A 287 -15.49 -23.56 7.31
C TYR A 287 -15.04 -23.52 5.86
N ASN A 288 -15.86 -23.98 4.93
CA ASN A 288 -15.56 -23.97 3.50
C ASN A 288 -15.29 -22.55 2.99
N SER A 289 -16.12 -21.57 3.38
CA SER A 289 -15.91 -20.16 3.02
C SER A 289 -14.60 -19.60 3.57
N THR A 290 -14.20 -20.04 4.78
CA THR A 290 -12.91 -19.64 5.37
C THR A 290 -11.73 -20.22 4.59
N VAL A 291 -11.77 -21.51 4.24
CA VAL A 291 -10.73 -22.19 3.44
C VAL A 291 -10.58 -21.52 2.09
N ILE A 292 -11.69 -21.34 1.37
CA ILE A 292 -11.72 -20.69 0.05
C ILE A 292 -11.17 -19.26 0.14
N GLY A 293 -11.57 -18.50 1.16
CA GLY A 293 -11.08 -17.13 1.37
C GLY A 293 -9.56 -17.07 1.59
N ILE A 294 -9.00 -17.99 2.39
CA ILE A 294 -7.55 -18.09 2.60
C ILE A 294 -6.84 -18.48 1.29
N GLN A 295 -7.36 -19.47 0.57
CA GLN A 295 -6.80 -19.92 -0.70
C GLN A 295 -6.80 -18.80 -1.73
N ASN A 296 -7.92 -18.11 -1.91
CA ASN A 296 -8.04 -17.02 -2.88
C ASN A 296 -7.09 -15.86 -2.57
N TYR A 297 -6.96 -15.48 -1.30
CA TYR A 297 -6.07 -14.36 -0.93
C TYR A 297 -4.59 -14.68 -1.14
N TYR A 298 -4.17 -15.91 -0.85
CA TYR A 298 -2.75 -16.30 -0.90
C TYR A 298 -2.33 -17.05 -2.16
N CYS A 299 -3.24 -17.29 -3.12
CA CYS A 299 -2.95 -18.06 -4.36
C CYS A 299 -1.81 -17.49 -5.18
N ILE A 300 -1.54 -16.18 -5.09
CA ILE A 300 -0.44 -15.52 -5.81
C ILE A 300 0.94 -15.77 -5.21
N ALA A 301 1.03 -16.34 -4.00
CA ALA A 301 2.32 -16.65 -3.38
C ALA A 301 3.02 -17.79 -4.14
N THR A 302 4.29 -17.58 -4.50
CA THR A 302 5.04 -18.54 -5.32
C THR A 302 5.29 -19.89 -4.63
N HIS A 303 5.21 -19.94 -3.30
CA HIS A 303 5.44 -21.14 -2.49
C HIS A 303 4.30 -21.40 -1.50
N ILE A 304 3.08 -21.07 -1.91
CA ILE A 304 1.89 -21.22 -1.05
C ILE A 304 1.62 -22.68 -0.67
N PHE A 305 2.00 -23.62 -1.53
CA PHE A 305 1.84 -25.05 -1.27
C PHE A 305 2.56 -25.50 0.02
N GLU A 306 3.75 -24.92 0.27
CA GLU A 306 4.48 -25.19 1.51
C GLU A 306 3.69 -24.73 2.74
N ASP A 307 3.02 -23.57 2.67
CA ASP A 307 2.24 -22.99 3.76
C ASP A 307 0.93 -23.76 4.00
N PHE A 308 0.21 -24.13 2.94
CA PHE A 308 -1.04 -24.89 3.07
C PHE A 308 -0.82 -26.30 3.59
N ARG A 309 0.35 -26.88 3.37
CA ARG A 309 0.73 -28.18 3.94
C ARG A 309 0.90 -28.13 5.45
N GLU A 310 1.21 -26.96 6.00
CA GLU A 310 1.43 -26.75 7.44
C GLU A 310 0.17 -26.25 8.18
N ILE A 311 -0.85 -25.76 7.47
CA ILE A 311 -2.15 -25.33 8.03
C ILE A 311 -3.06 -26.53 8.22
#